data_ed5c584567cc2950ba37851b80cc87cf
#
_entry.id   ed5c584567cc2950ba37851b80cc87cf
#
_cell.length_a   1.000
_cell.length_b   1.000
_cell.length_c   1.000
_cell.angle_alpha   90.00
_cell.angle_beta   90.00
_cell.angle_gamma   90.00
#
_symmetry.space_group_name_H-M   'P 1'
#
loop_
_entity.id
_entity.type
_entity.pdbx_description
1 polymer ?
#
loop_
_entity_poly.entity_id
_entity_poly.type
_entity_poly.pdbx_seq_one_letter_code
_entity_poly.pdbx_strand_id
1 'polypeptide(L)'
;MKQSKKFTLIRLARTLTTAVVISTFSMSTSVSAAELEKESLKLGFIKLTDMAPLAVAFEKGYFDDEGLSVQLEAQANWKVLFDRVISGELDGAHMLATLPFGGAIGYGTKAEIISAFTLTLNGDAITVSNDVWKQMKPQIPMKDGKPVHPIKADALKPVLEKYKSAGKPFNMAMTFPVGTHNMKLRYWLAAGGINPGFYEPPGDTSGQISAEAMLSVTPPPQMPATMDSGTIVGYCVGEPWNQQAVFKGIGVPVISDYELMKNSAEKIFGVTKAWADKNPKTHIAVVKALIRASMWLDAESNKNRNEGVEMLSQKQYVGADYEVIANSMNGTFEYEKGDKRELPDFNVFFRHNGSYPYYSDAVWSLTQMRRWGQINEEKSDAWFMETAKKVYRPDIYMAAAKALIAEGKAKASDFPADSETGFKPPHADFIDGIAFDGTKPNEYLTKFKIGLKGKQKLVGGKIVE
;
A
#
# COMPACT_ATOMS: atom_id res chain seq x y z
N MET A 1 44.18 42.40 -31.32
CA MET A 1 43.98 43.84 -31.47
C MET A 1 42.97 44.27 -30.42
N LYS A 2 43.40 44.79 -29.25
CA LYS A 2 43.56 46.23 -28.85
C LYS A 2 42.37 47.07 -29.26
N GLN A 3 41.53 47.52 -28.29
CA GLN A 3 41.55 48.82 -27.59
C GLN A 3 40.32 48.89 -26.68
N SER A 4 40.33 49.07 -25.38
CA SER A 4 40.78 50.17 -24.50
C SER A 4 40.15 51.55 -24.75
N LYS A 5 39.51 52.07 -23.74
CA LYS A 5 39.41 53.48 -23.25
C LYS A 5 37.97 53.85 -22.90
N LYS A 6 37.65 54.73 -21.97
CA LYS A 6 38.28 55.39 -20.81
C LYS A 6 37.17 56.10 -20.02
N PHE A 7 37.38 56.26 -18.76
CA PHE A 7 36.71 57.14 -17.76
C PHE A 7 36.25 58.50 -18.28
N THR A 8 35.12 58.98 -17.74
CA THR A 8 35.02 60.42 -17.37
C THR A 8 34.09 60.59 -16.17
N LEU A 9 34.64 61.08 -15.07
CA LEU A 9 33.97 61.68 -13.93
C LEU A 9 33.49 63.10 -14.29
N ILE A 10 32.24 63.44 -13.88
CA ILE A 10 31.87 64.85 -13.67
C ILE A 10 31.12 64.92 -12.31
N ARG A 11 31.70 65.76 -11.41
CA ARG A 11 31.11 66.27 -10.17
C ARG A 11 30.34 67.53 -10.47
N LEU A 12 29.18 67.80 -9.77
CA LEU A 12 28.78 69.03 -9.07
C LEU A 12 27.32 68.91 -8.67
N ALA A 13 26.99 68.94 -7.49
CA ALA A 13 26.76 69.93 -6.42
C ALA A 13 25.24 70.19 -6.14
N ARG A 14 24.87 69.84 -4.95
CA ARG A 14 23.90 70.45 -4.00
C ARG A 14 22.57 71.04 -4.48
N THR A 15 21.49 70.42 -4.03
CA THR A 15 20.41 71.20 -3.32
C THR A 15 19.73 70.28 -2.29
N LEU A 16 19.70 70.71 -1.03
CA LEU A 16 18.94 70.07 0.08
C LEU A 16 17.43 70.28 -0.17
N THR A 17 16.70 69.21 -0.21
CA THR A 17 15.25 69.23 0.04
C THR A 17 14.95 68.15 1.05
N THR A 18 14.56 68.56 2.25
CA THR A 18 14.18 67.71 3.37
C THR A 18 12.82 67.08 3.04
N ALA A 19 12.78 65.84 2.57
CA ALA A 19 11.57 65.06 2.49
C ALA A 19 11.54 64.11 3.69
N VAL A 20 10.61 64.32 4.60
CA VAL A 20 10.28 63.42 5.70
C VAL A 20 9.64 62.17 5.07
N VAL A 21 10.43 61.09 4.92
CA VAL A 21 9.93 59.78 4.56
C VAL A 21 9.44 59.12 5.87
N ILE A 22 8.13 59.07 6.03
CA ILE A 22 7.49 58.21 7.03
C ILE A 22 7.69 56.76 6.52
N SER A 23 8.73 56.09 7.05
CA SER A 23 8.93 54.66 6.86
C SER A 23 7.88 53.92 7.67
N THR A 24 6.78 53.52 7.04
CA THR A 24 5.92 52.48 7.58
C THR A 24 6.72 51.18 7.60
N PHE A 25 7.28 50.87 8.75
CA PHE A 25 7.80 49.52 9.03
C PHE A 25 6.61 48.57 9.02
N SER A 26 6.33 47.94 7.88
CA SER A 26 5.53 46.73 7.83
C SER A 26 6.30 45.66 8.59
N MET A 27 5.99 45.49 9.87
CA MET A 27 6.37 44.26 10.58
C MET A 27 5.70 43.10 9.87
N SER A 28 6.39 42.52 8.89
CA SER A 28 6.12 41.17 8.46
C SER A 28 6.37 40.29 9.68
N THR A 29 5.32 39.92 10.39
CA THR A 29 5.37 38.82 11.32
C THR A 29 5.73 37.59 10.49
N SER A 30 7.02 37.29 10.37
CA SER A 30 7.49 35.97 10.00
C SER A 30 6.87 35.03 11.05
N VAL A 31 5.82 34.33 10.68
CA VAL A 31 5.40 33.15 11.41
C VAL A 31 6.63 32.26 11.38
N SER A 32 7.37 32.21 12.47
CA SER A 32 8.47 31.28 12.67
C SER A 32 7.87 29.88 12.41
N ALA A 33 8.28 29.24 11.34
CA ALA A 33 7.98 27.84 11.13
C ALA A 33 8.39 27.13 12.43
N ALA A 34 7.45 26.43 13.07
CA ALA A 34 7.73 25.74 14.32
C ALA A 34 8.89 24.77 14.07
N GLU A 35 10.00 24.96 14.77
CA GLU A 35 11.20 24.12 14.67
C GLU A 35 10.83 22.64 14.75
N LEU A 36 11.26 21.84 13.77
CA LEU A 36 11.03 20.40 13.72
C LEU A 36 11.90 19.70 14.76
N GLU A 37 11.40 18.64 15.36
CA GLU A 37 12.17 17.84 16.33
C GLU A 37 13.32 17.06 15.65
N LYS A 38 13.14 16.72 14.37
CA LYS A 38 14.13 16.02 13.55
C LYS A 38 13.95 16.40 12.08
N GLU A 39 14.95 17.01 11.45
CA GLU A 39 14.91 17.46 10.06
C GLU A 39 15.43 16.38 9.09
N SER A 40 16.48 15.63 9.47
CA SER A 40 17.08 14.61 8.60
C SER A 40 16.48 13.25 8.86
N LEU A 41 15.86 12.66 7.82
CA LEU A 41 15.13 11.39 7.92
C LEU A 41 15.65 10.36 6.93
N LYS A 42 15.64 9.09 7.35
CA LYS A 42 15.84 7.92 6.49
C LYS A 42 14.52 7.16 6.39
N LEU A 43 13.98 7.06 5.17
CA LEU A 43 12.72 6.39 4.91
C LEU A 43 12.94 5.17 4.03
N GLY A 44 12.44 4.01 4.48
CA GLY A 44 12.59 2.73 3.79
C GLY A 44 11.46 2.46 2.80
N PHE A 45 11.75 1.71 1.73
CA PHE A 45 10.73 1.22 0.81
C PHE A 45 11.13 -0.11 0.16
N ILE A 46 10.14 -0.83 -0.37
CA ILE A 46 10.32 -1.98 -1.27
C ILE A 46 10.08 -1.50 -2.71
N LYS A 47 10.81 -2.06 -3.67
CA LYS A 47 10.72 -1.73 -5.10
C LYS A 47 9.38 -2.17 -5.71
N LEU A 48 8.36 -1.34 -5.50
CA LEU A 48 6.98 -1.49 -5.93
C LEU A 48 6.44 -0.12 -6.37
N THR A 49 5.48 -0.10 -7.28
CA THR A 49 4.90 1.16 -7.79
C THR A 49 4.15 1.96 -6.73
N ASP A 50 3.65 1.29 -5.70
CA ASP A 50 2.91 1.89 -4.60
C ASP A 50 3.77 2.71 -3.61
N MET A 51 5.12 2.72 -3.79
CA MET A 51 6.01 3.69 -3.14
C MET A 51 5.99 5.07 -3.81
N ALA A 52 5.24 5.25 -4.90
CA ALA A 52 5.21 6.48 -5.69
C ALA A 52 5.03 7.77 -4.88
N PRO A 53 4.18 7.85 -3.82
CA PRO A 53 4.09 9.07 -3.02
C PRO A 53 5.41 9.48 -2.37
N LEU A 54 6.27 8.52 -1.97
CA LEU A 54 7.60 8.82 -1.42
C LEU A 54 8.54 9.37 -2.49
N ALA A 55 8.57 8.74 -3.68
CA ALA A 55 9.41 9.19 -4.80
C ALA A 55 8.97 10.58 -5.27
N VAL A 56 7.68 10.80 -5.46
CA VAL A 56 7.14 12.10 -5.88
C VAL A 56 7.39 13.19 -4.83
N ALA A 57 7.19 12.91 -3.55
CA ALA A 57 7.47 13.87 -2.49
C ALA A 57 8.95 14.30 -2.48
N PHE A 58 9.85 13.36 -2.77
CA PHE A 58 11.29 13.62 -2.88
C PHE A 58 11.62 14.42 -4.15
N GLU A 59 11.24 13.94 -5.34
CA GLU A 59 11.60 14.55 -6.62
C GLU A 59 10.93 15.91 -6.88
N LYS A 60 9.74 16.14 -6.31
CA LYS A 60 9.03 17.43 -6.41
C LYS A 60 9.41 18.41 -5.30
N GLY A 61 10.33 18.05 -4.39
CA GLY A 61 10.78 18.91 -3.31
C GLY A 61 9.73 19.12 -2.20
N TYR A 62 8.71 18.26 -2.11
CA TYR A 62 7.66 18.45 -1.09
C TYR A 62 8.16 18.19 0.33
N PHE A 63 9.18 17.35 0.50
CA PHE A 63 9.85 17.18 1.78
C PHE A 63 10.66 18.43 2.14
N ASP A 64 11.39 19.01 1.18
CA ASP A 64 12.19 20.23 1.38
C ASP A 64 11.29 21.42 1.73
N ASP A 65 10.11 21.54 1.09
CA ASP A 65 9.11 22.58 1.40
C ASP A 65 8.60 22.51 2.83
N GLU A 66 8.65 21.34 3.47
CA GLU A 66 8.28 21.11 4.86
C GLU A 66 9.50 21.14 5.82
N GLY A 67 10.69 21.53 5.33
CA GLY A 67 11.92 21.62 6.11
C GLY A 67 12.57 20.27 6.41
N LEU A 68 12.28 19.23 5.61
CA LEU A 68 12.77 17.87 5.80
C LEU A 68 13.85 17.53 4.76
N SER A 69 15.00 17.05 5.24
CA SER A 69 16.04 16.42 4.41
C SER A 69 15.86 14.90 4.46
N VAL A 70 15.35 14.31 3.38
CA VAL A 70 14.96 12.90 3.34
C VAL A 70 15.94 12.10 2.49
N GLN A 71 16.35 10.93 3.00
CA GLN A 71 17.03 9.87 2.26
C GLN A 71 16.07 8.70 2.08
N LEU A 72 15.84 8.29 0.83
CA LEU A 72 15.03 7.10 0.51
C LEU A 72 15.95 5.89 0.33
N GLU A 73 15.67 4.80 1.06
CA GLU A 73 16.48 3.58 1.05
C GLU A 73 15.66 2.35 0.64
N ALA A 74 16.00 1.75 -0.52
CA ALA A 74 15.40 0.49 -0.95
C ALA A 74 15.83 -0.66 -0.03
N GLN A 75 14.87 -1.50 0.38
CA GLN A 75 15.09 -2.65 1.24
C GLN A 75 14.90 -3.96 0.48
N ALA A 76 15.60 -5.02 0.89
CA ALA A 76 15.59 -6.31 0.22
C ALA A 76 14.26 -7.08 0.34
N ASN A 77 13.59 -6.96 1.49
CA ASN A 77 12.33 -7.63 1.80
C ASN A 77 11.63 -6.97 2.99
N TRP A 78 10.38 -7.40 3.25
CA TRP A 78 9.54 -6.83 4.30
C TRP A 78 10.06 -7.05 5.72
N LYS A 79 10.75 -8.17 5.98
CA LYS A 79 11.32 -8.42 7.30
C LYS A 79 12.46 -7.46 7.61
N VAL A 80 13.41 -7.30 6.69
CA VAL A 80 14.53 -6.35 6.83
C VAL A 80 14.02 -4.93 7.02
N LEU A 81 13.04 -4.50 6.21
CA LEU A 81 12.43 -3.18 6.33
C LEU A 81 11.81 -2.97 7.72
N PHE A 82 11.02 -3.94 8.18
CA PHE A 82 10.32 -3.85 9.47
C PHE A 82 11.30 -3.81 10.64
N ASP A 83 12.31 -4.69 10.64
CA ASP A 83 13.34 -4.75 11.69
C ASP A 83 14.14 -3.42 11.77
N ARG A 84 14.46 -2.81 10.62
CA ARG A 84 15.19 -1.53 10.58
C ARG A 84 14.35 -0.34 11.05
N VAL A 85 13.04 -0.38 10.89
CA VAL A 85 12.13 0.64 11.50
C VAL A 85 12.06 0.43 13.01
N ILE A 86 11.93 -0.82 13.49
CA ILE A 86 11.85 -1.13 14.91
C ILE A 86 13.16 -0.76 15.63
N SER A 87 14.32 -1.00 15.00
CA SER A 87 15.63 -0.64 15.57
C SER A 87 15.91 0.87 15.56
N GLY A 88 15.14 1.66 14.81
CA GLY A 88 15.36 3.09 14.61
C GLY A 88 16.45 3.43 13.58
N GLU A 89 16.94 2.45 12.82
CA GLU A 89 17.81 2.70 11.67
C GLU A 89 17.07 3.43 10.53
N LEU A 90 15.78 3.17 10.40
CA LEU A 90 14.86 3.93 9.55
C LEU A 90 13.87 4.69 10.44
N ASP A 91 13.60 5.93 10.11
CA ASP A 91 12.63 6.78 10.81
C ASP A 91 11.19 6.35 10.51
N GLY A 92 10.95 5.84 9.33
CA GLY A 92 9.67 5.34 8.87
C GLY A 92 9.82 4.58 7.56
N ALA A 93 8.76 3.97 7.10
CA ALA A 93 8.81 3.21 5.85
C ALA A 93 7.44 3.02 5.19
N HIS A 94 7.50 2.80 3.88
CA HIS A 94 6.47 2.16 3.08
C HIS A 94 6.25 0.73 3.58
N MET A 95 5.03 0.41 4.04
CA MET A 95 4.72 -0.90 4.65
C MET A 95 3.44 -1.49 4.06
N LEU A 96 3.34 -2.82 4.12
CA LEU A 96 2.08 -3.53 3.93
C LEU A 96 1.05 -3.05 4.97
N ALA A 97 -0.18 -2.74 4.56
CA ALA A 97 -1.19 -2.17 5.47
C ALA A 97 -1.51 -3.07 6.68
N THR A 98 -1.30 -4.37 6.55
CA THR A 98 -1.51 -5.36 7.63
C THR A 98 -0.29 -5.58 8.53
N LEU A 99 0.92 -5.15 8.11
CA LEU A 99 2.16 -5.43 8.84
C LEU A 99 2.19 -4.85 10.28
N PRO A 100 1.74 -3.61 10.55
CA PRO A 100 1.65 -3.08 11.90
C PRO A 100 0.77 -3.90 12.84
N PHE A 101 -0.29 -4.50 12.31
CA PHE A 101 -1.20 -5.34 13.11
C PHE A 101 -0.54 -6.65 13.53
N GLY A 102 0.32 -7.24 12.68
CA GLY A 102 1.17 -8.37 13.07
C GLY A 102 2.01 -8.04 14.30
N GLY A 103 2.67 -6.86 14.28
CA GLY A 103 3.40 -6.34 15.45
C GLY A 103 2.53 -6.13 16.69
N ALA A 104 1.34 -5.53 16.51
CA ALA A 104 0.42 -5.22 17.60
C ALA A 104 -0.15 -6.47 18.29
N ILE A 105 -0.45 -7.53 17.52
CA ILE A 105 -0.93 -8.82 18.08
C ILE A 105 0.20 -9.74 18.56
N GLY A 106 1.46 -9.38 18.29
CA GLY A 106 2.63 -10.20 18.65
C GLY A 106 2.82 -11.43 17.77
N TYR A 107 2.30 -11.44 16.54
CA TYR A 107 2.57 -12.49 15.57
C TYR A 107 3.92 -12.22 14.88
N GLY A 108 4.92 -13.01 15.17
CA GLY A 108 6.31 -12.72 14.81
C GLY A 108 6.97 -11.73 15.77
N THR A 109 7.50 -10.62 15.27
CA THR A 109 8.12 -9.57 16.10
C THR A 109 7.05 -8.66 16.69
N LYS A 110 6.96 -8.58 18.03
CA LYS A 110 6.09 -7.64 18.71
C LYS A 110 6.63 -6.21 18.57
N ALA A 111 5.81 -5.29 18.08
CA ALA A 111 6.18 -3.89 17.90
C ALA A 111 4.97 -2.96 17.91
N GLU A 112 5.15 -1.75 18.39
CA GLU A 112 4.14 -0.69 18.32
C GLU A 112 4.45 0.23 17.13
N ILE A 113 3.88 -0.10 15.97
CA ILE A 113 3.93 0.72 14.77
C ILE A 113 2.59 1.43 14.61
N ILE A 114 2.64 2.71 14.26
CA ILE A 114 1.46 3.48 13.91
C ILE A 114 1.54 3.99 12.47
N SER A 115 0.38 4.25 11.89
CA SER A 115 0.27 4.88 10.57
C SER A 115 -0.76 5.99 10.58
N ALA A 116 -0.34 7.15 10.11
CA ALA A 116 -1.19 8.32 9.87
C ALA A 116 -1.55 8.50 8.39
N PHE A 117 -1.10 7.58 7.51
CA PHE A 117 -1.21 7.78 6.07
C PHE A 117 -1.28 6.45 5.31
N THR A 118 -2.34 6.28 4.51
CA THR A 118 -2.44 5.21 3.53
C THR A 118 -1.77 5.66 2.23
N LEU A 119 -0.74 4.92 1.78
CA LEU A 119 0.04 5.26 0.59
C LEU A 119 -0.73 4.95 -0.69
N THR A 120 -1.46 3.82 -0.72
CA THR A 120 -2.27 3.43 -1.88
C THR A 120 -3.45 2.54 -1.49
N LEU A 121 -4.53 2.70 -2.25
CA LEU A 121 -5.58 1.67 -2.37
C LEU A 121 -5.31 0.85 -3.62
N ASN A 122 -5.69 -0.43 -3.59
CA ASN A 122 -5.49 -1.39 -4.67
C ASN A 122 -4.00 -1.53 -5.08
N GLY A 123 -3.69 -1.82 -6.34
CA GLY A 123 -2.32 -1.81 -6.84
C GLY A 123 -1.60 -3.15 -6.79
N ASP A 124 -2.31 -4.23 -6.51
CA ASP A 124 -1.80 -5.59 -6.63
C ASP A 124 -2.70 -6.50 -7.50
N ALA A 125 -2.20 -7.66 -7.84
CA ALA A 125 -2.93 -8.67 -8.59
C ALA A 125 -2.47 -10.07 -8.22
N ILE A 126 -3.28 -11.07 -8.57
CA ILE A 126 -2.93 -12.48 -8.50
C ILE A 126 -2.58 -12.94 -9.91
N THR A 127 -1.35 -13.41 -10.09
CA THR A 127 -0.81 -13.92 -11.35
C THR A 127 -0.58 -15.43 -11.26
N VAL A 128 -0.93 -16.16 -12.31
CA VAL A 128 -0.62 -17.60 -12.45
C VAL A 128 0.31 -17.84 -13.63
N SER A 129 1.06 -18.94 -13.60
CA SER A 129 1.90 -19.36 -14.72
C SER A 129 1.08 -19.68 -15.97
N ASN A 130 1.70 -19.58 -17.14
CA ASN A 130 1.04 -19.93 -18.40
C ASN A 130 0.50 -21.36 -18.42
N ASP A 131 1.17 -22.30 -17.74
CA ASP A 131 0.72 -23.70 -17.68
C ASP A 131 -0.55 -23.86 -16.82
N VAL A 132 -0.63 -23.12 -15.72
CA VAL A 132 -1.85 -23.04 -14.91
C VAL A 132 -2.95 -22.33 -15.69
N TRP A 133 -2.64 -21.20 -16.34
CA TRP A 133 -3.61 -20.44 -17.13
C TRP A 133 -4.26 -21.28 -18.24
N LYS A 134 -3.47 -22.02 -19.02
CA LYS A 134 -4.00 -22.91 -20.06
C LYS A 134 -5.01 -23.91 -19.53
N GLN A 135 -4.83 -24.38 -18.28
CA GLN A 135 -5.71 -25.36 -17.66
C GLN A 135 -6.95 -24.71 -17.01
N MET A 136 -6.82 -23.46 -16.53
CA MET A 136 -7.94 -22.68 -15.98
C MET A 136 -8.87 -22.13 -17.05
N LYS A 137 -8.30 -21.63 -18.16
CA LYS A 137 -9.02 -20.87 -19.21
C LYS A 137 -10.30 -21.56 -19.72
N PRO A 138 -10.33 -22.90 -19.91
CA PRO A 138 -11.56 -23.60 -20.33
C PRO A 138 -12.72 -23.53 -19.31
N GLN A 139 -12.45 -23.18 -18.06
CA GLN A 139 -13.47 -23.05 -17.01
C GLN A 139 -14.04 -21.63 -16.91
N ILE A 140 -13.47 -20.69 -17.67
CA ILE A 140 -13.77 -19.26 -17.56
C ILE A 140 -14.71 -18.85 -18.70
N PRO A 141 -15.83 -18.16 -18.40
CA PRO A 141 -16.69 -17.61 -19.44
C PRO A 141 -15.91 -16.65 -20.33
N MET A 142 -16.19 -16.72 -21.64
CA MET A 142 -15.58 -15.84 -22.65
C MET A 142 -16.63 -14.90 -23.23
N LYS A 143 -16.23 -13.65 -23.46
CA LYS A 143 -17.03 -12.64 -24.18
C LYS A 143 -16.12 -11.92 -25.16
N ASP A 144 -16.53 -11.83 -26.41
CA ASP A 144 -15.78 -11.16 -27.50
C ASP A 144 -14.32 -11.65 -27.60
N GLY A 145 -14.10 -12.96 -27.39
CA GLY A 145 -12.78 -13.59 -27.43
C GLY A 145 -11.90 -13.35 -26.19
N LYS A 146 -12.40 -12.66 -25.17
CA LYS A 146 -11.69 -12.32 -23.94
C LYS A 146 -12.31 -12.99 -22.71
N PRO A 147 -11.50 -13.37 -21.70
CA PRO A 147 -12.02 -13.87 -20.43
C PRO A 147 -12.92 -12.84 -19.75
N VAL A 148 -14.03 -13.31 -19.16
CA VAL A 148 -14.91 -12.47 -18.35
C VAL A 148 -14.31 -12.31 -16.96
N HIS A 149 -14.12 -11.09 -16.52
CA HIS A 149 -13.67 -10.73 -15.18
C HIS A 149 -14.82 -10.26 -14.27
N PRO A 150 -14.69 -10.42 -12.93
CA PRO A 150 -13.56 -11.01 -12.20
C PRO A 150 -13.50 -12.56 -12.32
N ILE A 151 -12.28 -13.10 -12.40
CA ILE A 151 -12.07 -14.55 -12.45
C ILE A 151 -12.03 -15.11 -11.03
N LYS A 152 -12.93 -16.06 -10.74
CA LYS A 152 -13.00 -16.74 -9.45
C LYS A 152 -12.02 -17.90 -9.35
N ALA A 153 -11.55 -18.20 -8.15
CA ALA A 153 -10.57 -19.27 -7.91
C ALA A 153 -11.12 -20.69 -8.10
N ASP A 154 -12.44 -20.88 -8.22
CA ASP A 154 -13.03 -22.18 -8.55
C ASP A 154 -12.55 -22.73 -9.90
N ALA A 155 -12.13 -21.87 -10.83
CA ALA A 155 -11.48 -22.27 -12.07
C ALA A 155 -10.14 -23.00 -11.87
N LEU A 156 -9.51 -22.90 -10.68
CA LEU A 156 -8.31 -23.66 -10.30
C LEU A 156 -8.60 -25.13 -9.91
N LYS A 157 -9.83 -25.49 -9.56
CA LYS A 157 -10.13 -26.83 -9.02
C LYS A 157 -9.65 -27.98 -9.90
N PRO A 158 -9.88 -27.98 -11.22
CA PRO A 158 -9.35 -29.06 -12.09
C PRO A 158 -7.81 -29.10 -12.13
N VAL A 159 -7.15 -27.94 -11.95
CA VAL A 159 -5.69 -27.84 -11.90
C VAL A 159 -5.17 -28.46 -10.61
N LEU A 160 -5.77 -28.11 -9.47
CA LEU A 160 -5.43 -28.67 -8.16
C LEU A 160 -5.56 -30.20 -8.14
N GLU A 161 -6.64 -30.74 -8.70
CA GLU A 161 -6.83 -32.23 -8.79
C GLU A 161 -5.74 -32.91 -9.62
N LYS A 162 -5.26 -32.27 -10.70
CA LYS A 162 -4.11 -32.79 -11.46
C LYS A 162 -2.82 -32.78 -10.65
N TYR A 163 -2.53 -31.69 -9.94
CA TYR A 163 -1.35 -31.59 -9.08
C TYR A 163 -1.40 -32.65 -7.99
N LYS A 164 -2.55 -32.80 -7.32
CA LYS A 164 -2.79 -33.82 -6.30
C LYS A 164 -2.61 -35.24 -6.84
N SER A 165 -3.21 -35.56 -7.99
CA SER A 165 -3.09 -36.86 -8.63
C SER A 165 -1.66 -37.18 -9.07
N ALA A 166 -0.87 -36.16 -9.40
CA ALA A 166 0.54 -36.29 -9.73
C ALA A 166 1.47 -36.31 -8.51
N GLY A 167 0.93 -36.22 -7.28
CA GLY A 167 1.72 -36.13 -6.04
C GLY A 167 2.57 -34.85 -5.95
N LYS A 168 2.20 -33.79 -6.66
CA LYS A 168 2.92 -32.50 -6.70
C LYS A 168 2.22 -31.46 -5.85
N PRO A 169 2.96 -30.65 -5.08
CA PRO A 169 2.37 -29.53 -4.37
C PRO A 169 1.93 -28.44 -5.35
N PHE A 170 0.75 -27.84 -5.12
CA PHE A 170 0.33 -26.61 -5.77
C PHE A 170 0.76 -25.45 -4.89
N ASN A 171 1.89 -24.81 -5.24
CA ASN A 171 2.51 -23.77 -4.40
C ASN A 171 2.42 -22.40 -5.07
N MET A 172 1.73 -21.45 -4.41
CA MET A 172 1.69 -20.06 -4.80
C MET A 172 2.55 -19.21 -3.85
N ALA A 173 3.00 -18.03 -4.29
CA ALA A 173 3.78 -17.15 -3.44
C ALA A 173 2.96 -15.97 -2.91
N MET A 174 3.31 -15.55 -1.72
CA MET A 174 2.89 -14.30 -1.07
C MET A 174 4.12 -13.56 -0.55
N THR A 175 3.96 -12.29 -0.20
CA THR A 175 5.10 -11.44 0.15
C THR A 175 5.57 -11.59 1.60
N PHE A 176 4.63 -11.81 2.51
CA PHE A 176 4.89 -11.94 3.96
C PHE A 176 3.67 -12.52 4.69
N PRO A 177 3.85 -13.33 5.78
CA PRO A 177 2.74 -14.00 6.47
C PRO A 177 1.64 -13.06 6.99
N VAL A 178 2.01 -11.89 7.52
CA VAL A 178 1.06 -10.85 7.94
C VAL A 178 0.83 -9.77 6.87
N GLY A 179 1.15 -10.07 5.60
CA GLY A 179 1.00 -9.13 4.48
C GLY A 179 -0.40 -9.16 3.87
N THR A 180 -0.82 -8.02 3.30
CA THR A 180 -2.06 -7.86 2.53
C THR A 180 -2.18 -8.90 1.42
N HIS A 181 -1.11 -9.12 0.66
CA HIS A 181 -1.07 -10.11 -0.43
C HIS A 181 -1.38 -11.54 0.04
N ASN A 182 -0.91 -11.93 1.25
CA ASN A 182 -1.27 -13.22 1.84
C ASN A 182 -2.77 -13.27 2.17
N MET A 183 -3.32 -12.22 2.78
CA MET A 183 -4.74 -12.16 3.14
C MET A 183 -5.62 -12.19 1.89
N LYS A 184 -5.27 -11.46 0.85
CA LYS A 184 -6.00 -11.38 -0.43
C LYS A 184 -5.93 -12.69 -1.22
N LEU A 185 -4.75 -13.32 -1.30
CA LEU A 185 -4.61 -14.62 -1.95
C LEU A 185 -5.44 -15.70 -1.26
N ARG A 186 -5.41 -15.74 0.08
CA ARG A 186 -6.27 -16.62 0.88
C ARG A 186 -7.76 -16.31 0.69
N TYR A 187 -8.12 -15.03 0.63
CA TYR A 187 -9.50 -14.61 0.39
C TYR A 187 -10.00 -15.12 -0.97
N TRP A 188 -9.23 -14.88 -2.05
CA TRP A 188 -9.58 -15.33 -3.39
C TRP A 188 -9.74 -16.85 -3.49
N LEU A 189 -8.77 -17.62 -2.95
CA LEU A 189 -8.83 -19.09 -2.92
C LEU A 189 -10.09 -19.57 -2.18
N ALA A 190 -10.35 -19.04 -0.99
CA ALA A 190 -11.49 -19.43 -0.18
C ALA A 190 -12.84 -19.03 -0.79
N ALA A 191 -12.92 -17.89 -1.48
CA ALA A 191 -14.11 -17.48 -2.22
C ALA A 191 -14.43 -18.46 -3.38
N GLY A 192 -13.41 -19.10 -3.97
CA GLY A 192 -13.55 -20.19 -4.92
C GLY A 192 -13.78 -21.55 -4.29
N GLY A 193 -13.84 -21.65 -2.96
CA GLY A 193 -14.03 -22.89 -2.22
C GLY A 193 -12.79 -23.79 -2.15
N ILE A 194 -11.59 -23.18 -2.16
CA ILE A 194 -10.28 -23.83 -1.99
C ILE A 194 -9.73 -23.42 -0.63
N ASN A 195 -9.34 -24.39 0.21
CA ASN A 195 -8.76 -24.09 1.53
C ASN A 195 -7.30 -23.67 1.39
N PRO A 196 -6.92 -22.43 1.74
CA PRO A 196 -5.54 -21.95 1.66
C PRO A 196 -4.70 -22.36 2.89
N GLY A 197 -5.28 -23.07 3.84
CA GLY A 197 -4.67 -23.47 5.11
C GLY A 197 -4.86 -22.45 6.24
N PHE A 198 -4.37 -22.84 7.40
CA PHE A 198 -4.48 -22.07 8.65
C PHE A 198 -3.14 -21.96 9.35
N TYR A 199 -3.00 -20.92 10.18
CA TYR A 199 -1.88 -20.72 11.10
C TYR A 199 -2.25 -21.22 12.50
N GLU A 200 -1.28 -21.80 13.20
CA GLU A 200 -1.42 -22.21 14.62
C GLU A 200 -0.25 -21.66 15.44
N PRO A 201 -0.31 -20.36 15.85
CA PRO A 201 0.72 -19.79 16.71
C PRO A 201 0.66 -20.38 18.15
N PRO A 202 1.77 -20.33 18.94
CA PRO A 202 3.06 -19.83 18.52
C PRO A 202 3.87 -20.90 17.74
N GLY A 203 4.75 -20.44 16.84
CA GLY A 203 5.71 -21.29 16.13
C GLY A 203 5.35 -21.62 14.68
N ASP A 204 4.08 -21.68 14.32
CA ASP A 204 3.70 -21.83 12.92
C ASP A 204 3.71 -20.48 12.20
N THR A 205 4.63 -20.35 11.25
CA THR A 205 4.74 -19.21 10.33
C THR A 205 4.37 -19.58 8.89
N SER A 206 4.06 -20.86 8.63
CA SER A 206 3.78 -21.40 7.29
C SER A 206 2.32 -21.19 6.88
N GLY A 207 1.38 -21.36 7.82
CA GLY A 207 -0.05 -21.24 7.58
C GLY A 207 -0.57 -22.33 6.62
N GLN A 208 0.01 -23.52 6.66
CA GLN A 208 -0.29 -24.60 5.69
C GLN A 208 -1.17 -25.72 6.26
N ILE A 209 -1.65 -25.56 7.51
CA ILE A 209 -2.51 -26.58 8.13
C ILE A 209 -3.78 -26.77 7.30
N SER A 210 -4.01 -27.99 6.83
CA SER A 210 -5.14 -28.39 5.98
C SER A 210 -5.21 -27.67 4.62
N ALA A 211 -4.10 -27.14 4.11
CA ALA A 211 -4.06 -26.42 2.84
C ALA A 211 -4.27 -27.36 1.63
N GLU A 212 -5.15 -26.96 0.70
CA GLU A 212 -5.28 -27.54 -0.64
C GLU A 212 -4.32 -26.82 -1.61
N ALA A 213 -4.07 -25.53 -1.39
CA ALA A 213 -3.06 -24.74 -2.09
C ALA A 213 -2.07 -24.22 -1.06
N MET A 214 -0.78 -24.53 -1.23
CA MET A 214 0.29 -24.09 -0.36
C MET A 214 0.69 -22.66 -0.70
N LEU A 215 1.03 -21.87 0.33
CA LEU A 215 1.50 -20.49 0.16
C LEU A 215 2.89 -20.33 0.78
N SER A 216 3.83 -19.80 0.01
CA SER A 216 5.21 -19.59 0.44
C SER A 216 5.63 -18.12 0.30
N VAL A 217 6.62 -17.70 1.11
CA VAL A 217 7.14 -16.33 1.06
C VAL A 217 8.16 -16.20 -0.06
N THR A 218 7.96 -15.20 -0.93
CA THR A 218 8.93 -14.80 -1.96
C THR A 218 9.01 -13.26 -1.99
N PRO A 219 10.21 -12.66 -2.01
CA PRO A 219 10.35 -11.21 -2.20
C PRO A 219 9.76 -10.75 -3.54
N PRO A 220 9.06 -9.59 -3.58
CA PRO A 220 8.36 -9.12 -4.78
C PRO A 220 9.17 -9.15 -6.07
N PRO A 221 10.40 -8.60 -6.16
CA PRO A 221 11.16 -8.59 -7.41
C PRO A 221 11.60 -9.98 -7.90
N GLN A 222 11.55 -11.00 -7.02
CA GLN A 222 11.96 -12.37 -7.35
C GLN A 222 10.80 -13.23 -7.86
N MET A 223 9.55 -12.83 -7.62
CA MET A 223 8.37 -13.64 -7.94
C MET A 223 8.26 -14.04 -9.41
N PRO A 224 8.45 -13.14 -10.41
CA PRO A 224 8.39 -13.55 -11.81
C PRO A 224 9.42 -14.63 -12.17
N ALA A 225 10.66 -14.48 -11.72
CA ALA A 225 11.73 -15.46 -11.98
C ALA A 225 11.50 -16.79 -11.25
N THR A 226 10.97 -16.75 -10.03
CA THR A 226 10.64 -17.94 -9.23
C THR A 226 9.47 -18.71 -9.88
N MET A 227 8.52 -18.03 -10.50
CA MET A 227 7.44 -18.66 -11.27
C MET A 227 7.93 -19.22 -12.60
N ASP A 228 8.80 -18.50 -13.31
CA ASP A 228 9.39 -18.96 -14.57
C ASP A 228 10.22 -20.24 -14.39
N SER A 229 10.92 -20.36 -13.26
CA SER A 229 11.64 -21.59 -12.88
C SER A 229 10.74 -22.77 -12.48
N GLY A 230 9.43 -22.58 -12.32
CA GLY A 230 8.48 -23.59 -11.89
C GLY A 230 8.51 -23.89 -10.38
N THR A 231 9.23 -23.12 -9.56
CA THR A 231 9.26 -23.30 -8.10
C THR A 231 7.92 -22.91 -7.46
N ILE A 232 7.25 -21.91 -8.02
CA ILE A 232 5.87 -21.53 -7.71
C ILE A 232 5.03 -21.53 -8.98
N VAL A 233 3.73 -21.70 -8.83
CA VAL A 233 2.79 -21.75 -9.98
C VAL A 233 1.94 -20.50 -10.12
N GLY A 234 2.09 -19.57 -9.21
CA GLY A 234 1.42 -18.27 -9.18
C GLY A 234 1.80 -17.49 -7.94
N TYR A 235 1.33 -16.26 -7.84
CA TYR A 235 1.62 -15.39 -6.71
C TYR A 235 0.61 -14.24 -6.60
N CYS A 236 0.58 -13.60 -5.43
CA CYS A 236 -0.06 -12.30 -5.22
C CYS A 236 1.01 -11.26 -4.86
N VAL A 237 1.07 -10.16 -5.59
CA VAL A 237 2.10 -9.13 -5.42
C VAL A 237 1.64 -7.76 -5.94
N GLY A 238 2.20 -6.69 -5.38
CA GLY A 238 2.07 -5.33 -5.91
C GLY A 238 2.82 -5.15 -7.24
N GLU A 239 2.41 -4.14 -8.02
CA GLU A 239 3.07 -3.81 -9.28
C GLU A 239 4.50 -3.27 -9.09
N PRO A 240 5.38 -3.45 -10.09
CA PRO A 240 5.08 -3.84 -11.48
C PRO A 240 5.27 -5.34 -11.78
N TRP A 241 5.34 -6.19 -10.77
CA TRP A 241 5.80 -7.58 -10.94
C TRP A 241 4.77 -8.50 -11.61
N ASN A 242 3.47 -8.14 -11.61
CA ASN A 242 2.46 -8.84 -12.43
C ASN A 242 2.62 -8.42 -13.90
N GLN A 243 2.76 -7.13 -14.19
CA GLN A 243 3.00 -6.65 -15.55
C GLN A 243 4.35 -7.13 -16.11
N GLN A 244 5.36 -7.31 -15.26
CA GLN A 244 6.63 -7.92 -15.66
C GLN A 244 6.44 -9.37 -16.17
N ALA A 245 5.55 -10.14 -15.54
CA ALA A 245 5.24 -11.49 -16.01
C ALA A 245 4.50 -11.50 -17.35
N VAL A 246 3.56 -10.58 -17.55
CA VAL A 246 2.86 -10.40 -18.84
C VAL A 246 3.85 -9.97 -19.93
N PHE A 247 4.68 -8.99 -19.64
CA PHE A 247 5.68 -8.47 -20.58
C PHE A 247 6.67 -9.55 -21.03
N LYS A 248 7.14 -10.37 -20.10
CA LYS A 248 8.01 -11.54 -20.39
C LYS A 248 7.27 -12.74 -20.97
N GLY A 249 5.96 -12.73 -21.02
CA GLY A 249 5.14 -13.85 -21.52
C GLY A 249 5.23 -15.12 -20.68
N ILE A 250 5.43 -14.99 -19.36
CA ILE A 250 5.60 -16.14 -18.43
C ILE A 250 4.39 -16.37 -17.53
N GLY A 251 3.46 -15.43 -17.43
CA GLY A 251 2.29 -15.53 -16.56
C GLY A 251 1.17 -14.59 -16.95
N VAL A 252 0.01 -14.84 -16.38
CA VAL A 252 -1.25 -14.12 -16.62
C VAL A 252 -1.85 -13.70 -15.29
N PRO A 253 -2.03 -12.39 -15.02
CA PRO A 253 -2.86 -11.91 -13.93
C PRO A 253 -4.31 -12.37 -14.13
N VAL A 254 -4.85 -13.10 -13.17
CA VAL A 254 -6.21 -13.64 -13.24
C VAL A 254 -7.23 -12.76 -12.54
N ILE A 255 -6.76 -11.89 -11.64
CA ILE A 255 -7.62 -10.94 -10.92
C ILE A 255 -6.77 -9.81 -10.35
N SER A 256 -7.23 -8.59 -10.50
CA SER A 256 -6.69 -7.42 -9.81
C SER A 256 -7.31 -7.27 -8.41
N ASP A 257 -6.62 -6.56 -7.52
CA ASP A 257 -7.16 -6.23 -6.21
C ASP A 257 -8.48 -5.44 -6.30
N TYR A 258 -8.56 -4.49 -7.23
CA TYR A 258 -9.79 -3.73 -7.47
C TYR A 258 -11.00 -4.62 -7.77
N GLU A 259 -10.80 -5.74 -8.46
CA GLU A 259 -11.86 -6.72 -8.74
C GLU A 259 -12.13 -7.65 -7.56
N LEU A 260 -11.10 -7.94 -6.75
CA LEU A 260 -11.20 -8.80 -5.58
C LEU A 260 -11.86 -8.06 -4.41
N MET A 261 -11.41 -6.82 -4.16
CA MET A 261 -11.78 -5.99 -3.01
C MET A 261 -11.63 -4.51 -3.37
N LYS A 262 -12.65 -3.93 -3.95
CA LYS A 262 -12.62 -2.56 -4.43
C LYS A 262 -12.21 -1.55 -3.35
N ASN A 263 -11.21 -0.74 -3.66
CA ASN A 263 -10.69 0.32 -2.79
C ASN A 263 -10.19 -0.17 -1.41
N SER A 264 -9.52 -1.33 -1.40
CA SER A 264 -8.84 -1.86 -0.20
C SER A 264 -7.52 -1.12 0.06
N ALA A 265 -7.21 -0.83 1.34
CA ALA A 265 -5.90 -0.29 1.73
C ALA A 265 -4.80 -1.34 1.49
N GLU A 266 -3.79 -0.98 0.68
CA GLU A 266 -2.71 -1.91 0.32
C GLU A 266 -1.40 -1.54 1.00
N LYS A 267 -1.00 -0.28 0.95
CA LYS A 267 0.23 0.20 1.58
C LYS A 267 -0.04 1.39 2.48
N ILE A 268 0.77 1.48 3.53
CA ILE A 268 0.74 2.60 4.49
C ILE A 268 2.15 3.15 4.69
N PHE A 269 2.24 4.37 5.20
CA PHE A 269 3.47 4.90 5.78
C PHE A 269 3.48 4.62 7.29
N GLY A 270 4.41 3.79 7.75
CA GLY A 270 4.52 3.36 9.14
C GLY A 270 5.75 3.91 9.84
N VAL A 271 5.56 4.30 11.10
CA VAL A 271 6.63 4.73 12.03
C VAL A 271 6.43 4.02 13.37
N THR A 272 7.48 3.92 14.21
CA THR A 272 7.26 3.45 15.58
C THR A 272 6.47 4.47 16.37
N LYS A 273 5.61 4.00 17.28
CA LYS A 273 4.89 4.90 18.20
C LYS A 273 5.86 5.79 18.99
N ALA A 274 6.97 5.24 19.46
CA ALA A 274 7.99 5.99 20.20
C ALA A 274 8.62 7.11 19.36
N TRP A 275 8.86 6.87 18.07
CA TRP A 275 9.35 7.90 17.14
C TRP A 275 8.30 9.00 16.95
N ALA A 276 7.05 8.65 16.72
CA ALA A 276 5.97 9.61 16.52
C ALA A 276 5.72 10.47 17.76
N ASP A 277 5.74 9.89 18.96
CA ASP A 277 5.58 10.59 20.22
C ASP A 277 6.73 11.61 20.46
N LYS A 278 7.94 11.27 20.01
CA LYS A 278 9.13 12.11 20.13
C LYS A 278 9.18 13.21 19.06
N ASN A 279 8.59 13.00 17.89
CA ASN A 279 8.73 13.86 16.72
C ASN A 279 7.35 14.24 16.12
N PRO A 280 6.40 14.80 16.90
CA PRO A 280 5.04 15.02 16.44
C PRO A 280 4.93 16.04 15.29
N LYS A 281 5.72 17.13 15.31
CA LYS A 281 5.70 18.13 14.23
C LYS A 281 6.36 17.58 12.95
N THR A 282 7.49 16.87 13.11
CA THR A 282 8.17 16.18 12.02
C THR A 282 7.25 15.16 11.36
N HIS A 283 6.47 14.39 12.15
CA HIS A 283 5.50 13.43 11.60
C HIS A 283 4.41 14.13 10.77
N ILE A 284 3.85 15.24 11.28
CA ILE A 284 2.88 16.06 10.52
C ILE A 284 3.52 16.58 9.22
N ALA A 285 4.76 17.06 9.24
CA ALA A 285 5.48 17.55 8.07
C ALA A 285 5.64 16.44 7.00
N VAL A 286 6.03 15.22 7.41
CA VAL A 286 6.09 14.06 6.50
C VAL A 286 4.71 13.78 5.89
N VAL A 287 3.65 13.73 6.70
CA VAL A 287 2.29 13.45 6.20
C VAL A 287 1.81 14.55 5.23
N LYS A 288 2.13 15.83 5.48
CA LYS A 288 1.84 16.93 4.56
C LYS A 288 2.50 16.72 3.18
N ALA A 289 3.79 16.36 3.17
CA ALA A 289 4.52 16.10 1.93
C ALA A 289 3.91 14.92 1.15
N LEU A 290 3.54 13.84 1.85
CA LEU A 290 2.91 12.66 1.24
C LEU A 290 1.49 12.93 0.72
N ILE A 291 0.68 13.74 1.42
CA ILE A 291 -0.64 14.19 0.94
C ILE A 291 -0.47 14.94 -0.39
N ARG A 292 0.46 15.90 -0.46
CA ARG A 292 0.73 16.68 -1.68
C ARG A 292 1.17 15.79 -2.84
N ALA A 293 2.05 14.82 -2.58
CA ALA A 293 2.51 13.86 -3.59
C ALA A 293 1.36 13.00 -4.11
N SER A 294 0.48 12.53 -3.24
CA SER A 294 -0.68 11.72 -3.61
C SER A 294 -1.73 12.54 -4.39
N MET A 295 -1.97 13.79 -3.99
CA MET A 295 -2.81 14.72 -4.76
C MET A 295 -2.25 14.96 -6.16
N TRP A 296 -0.93 15.14 -6.29
CA TRP A 296 -0.27 15.32 -7.58
C TRP A 296 -0.40 14.07 -8.46
N LEU A 297 -0.22 12.86 -7.91
CA LEU A 297 -0.36 11.60 -8.63
C LEU A 297 -1.78 11.40 -9.19
N ASP A 298 -2.81 11.75 -8.44
CA ASP A 298 -4.21 11.55 -8.82
C ASP A 298 -4.88 12.78 -9.46
N ALA A 299 -4.10 13.84 -9.73
CA ALA A 299 -4.62 15.06 -10.31
C ALA A 299 -5.26 14.82 -11.69
N GLU A 300 -6.41 15.46 -11.94
CA GLU A 300 -7.08 15.53 -13.24
C GLU A 300 -7.04 14.20 -14.03
N SER A 301 -7.63 13.16 -13.46
CA SER A 301 -7.71 11.83 -14.09
C SER A 301 -6.36 11.24 -14.49
N ASN A 302 -5.37 11.30 -13.58
CA ASN A 302 -4.05 10.69 -13.73
C ASN A 302 -3.10 11.43 -14.71
N LYS A 303 -3.30 12.72 -14.99
CA LYS A 303 -2.48 13.46 -15.97
C LYS A 303 -0.97 13.43 -15.68
N ASN A 304 -0.58 13.32 -14.41
CA ASN A 304 0.83 13.33 -14.00
C ASN A 304 1.46 11.93 -13.92
N ARG A 305 0.70 10.87 -14.21
CA ARG A 305 1.17 9.49 -14.03
C ARG A 305 2.35 9.13 -14.92
N ASN A 306 2.44 9.67 -16.14
CA ASN A 306 3.60 9.44 -17.02
C ASN A 306 4.89 9.94 -16.37
N GLU A 307 4.89 11.15 -15.80
CA GLU A 307 6.05 11.68 -15.08
C GLU A 307 6.36 10.84 -13.83
N GLY A 308 5.33 10.38 -13.11
CA GLY A 308 5.49 9.44 -12.00
C GLY A 308 6.12 8.10 -12.44
N VAL A 309 5.75 7.59 -13.60
CA VAL A 309 6.35 6.37 -14.19
C VAL A 309 7.83 6.60 -14.55
N GLU A 310 8.18 7.76 -15.13
CA GLU A 310 9.57 8.14 -15.41
C GLU A 310 10.42 8.16 -14.12
N MET A 311 9.89 8.74 -13.03
CA MET A 311 10.57 8.72 -11.73
C MET A 311 10.78 7.27 -11.26
N LEU A 312 9.71 6.46 -11.22
CA LEU A 312 9.75 5.09 -10.70
C LEU A 312 10.64 4.16 -11.53
N SER A 313 10.80 4.40 -12.84
CA SER A 313 11.67 3.59 -13.71
C SER A 313 13.17 3.76 -13.41
N GLN A 314 13.54 4.79 -12.66
CA GLN A 314 14.94 5.00 -12.26
C GLN A 314 15.40 3.91 -11.28
N LYS A 315 16.69 3.50 -11.40
CA LYS A 315 17.28 2.39 -10.62
C LYS A 315 17.21 2.56 -9.10
N GLN A 316 17.26 3.81 -8.62
CA GLN A 316 17.16 4.12 -7.20
C GLN A 316 15.76 3.85 -6.62
N TYR A 317 14.72 3.86 -7.45
CA TYR A 317 13.34 3.57 -7.06
C TYR A 317 12.96 2.13 -7.42
N VAL A 318 11.99 1.92 -8.30
CA VAL A 318 11.55 0.58 -8.71
C VAL A 318 12.56 -0.05 -9.67
N GLY A 319 12.98 0.69 -10.68
CA GLY A 319 14.02 0.26 -11.62
C GLY A 319 13.54 -0.80 -12.63
N ALA A 320 12.24 -0.94 -12.83
CA ALA A 320 11.65 -1.72 -13.92
C ALA A 320 11.50 -0.83 -15.18
N ASP A 321 11.31 -1.47 -16.33
CA ASP A 321 11.15 -0.76 -17.59
C ASP A 321 9.91 0.15 -17.57
N TYR A 322 10.01 1.33 -18.19
CA TYR A 322 8.92 2.31 -18.26
C TYR A 322 7.60 1.67 -18.70
N GLU A 323 7.61 0.91 -19.80
CA GLU A 323 6.41 0.30 -20.37
C GLU A 323 5.73 -0.69 -19.41
N VAL A 324 6.53 -1.40 -18.62
CA VAL A 324 6.04 -2.36 -17.61
C VAL A 324 5.33 -1.62 -16.48
N ILE A 325 5.92 -0.53 -15.98
CA ILE A 325 5.32 0.29 -14.93
C ILE A 325 4.07 1.02 -15.47
N ALA A 326 4.14 1.57 -16.67
CA ALA A 326 3.06 2.34 -17.29
C ALA A 326 1.77 1.51 -17.48
N ASN A 327 1.90 0.22 -17.75
CA ASN A 327 0.76 -0.67 -17.97
C ASN A 327 -0.24 -0.74 -16.80
N SER A 328 0.19 -0.42 -15.58
CA SER A 328 -0.68 -0.42 -14.39
C SER A 328 -0.84 0.97 -13.77
N MET A 329 0.11 1.89 -14.04
CA MET A 329 0.08 3.22 -13.43
C MET A 329 -0.81 4.22 -14.18
N ASN A 330 -1.04 4.02 -15.48
CA ASN A 330 -1.70 5.02 -16.34
C ASN A 330 -3.21 4.78 -16.52
N GLY A 331 -3.85 4.06 -15.59
CA GLY A 331 -5.29 3.81 -15.65
C GLY A 331 -5.69 2.65 -16.56
N THR A 332 -4.75 1.81 -16.93
CA THR A 332 -4.97 0.58 -17.69
C THR A 332 -4.35 -0.61 -16.97
N PHE A 333 -4.71 -1.83 -17.37
CA PHE A 333 -4.11 -3.05 -16.87
C PHE A 333 -4.12 -4.13 -17.96
N GLU A 334 -2.99 -4.78 -18.22
CA GLU A 334 -2.88 -5.84 -19.20
C GLU A 334 -2.94 -7.20 -18.50
N TYR A 335 -3.98 -7.99 -18.78
CA TYR A 335 -4.18 -9.32 -18.19
C TYR A 335 -3.41 -10.40 -18.96
N GLU A 336 -3.56 -10.45 -20.24
CA GLU A 336 -2.83 -11.32 -21.17
C GLU A 336 -2.24 -10.44 -22.27
N LYS A 337 -1.13 -10.81 -22.87
CA LYS A 337 -0.50 -10.00 -23.92
C LYS A 337 -1.51 -9.64 -25.02
N GLY A 338 -1.79 -8.36 -25.18
CA GLY A 338 -2.81 -7.84 -26.10
C GLY A 338 -4.22 -7.72 -25.49
N ASP A 339 -4.46 -8.15 -24.24
CA ASP A 339 -5.70 -7.91 -23.51
C ASP A 339 -5.51 -6.80 -22.47
N LYS A 340 -5.24 -5.59 -22.95
CA LYS A 340 -5.14 -4.38 -22.13
C LYS A 340 -6.53 -3.77 -21.96
N ARG A 341 -6.92 -3.48 -20.73
CA ARG A 341 -8.23 -2.95 -20.36
C ARG A 341 -8.12 -1.67 -19.57
N GLU A 342 -9.12 -0.81 -19.67
CA GLU A 342 -9.27 0.37 -18.81
C GLU A 342 -9.52 -0.08 -17.35
N LEU A 343 -8.69 0.42 -16.46
CA LEU A 343 -8.79 0.19 -15.02
C LEU A 343 -8.22 1.41 -14.27
N PRO A 344 -8.92 2.57 -14.32
CA PRO A 344 -8.37 3.84 -13.85
C PRO A 344 -8.09 3.85 -12.34
N ASP A 345 -8.78 3.01 -11.58
CA ASP A 345 -8.62 2.87 -10.13
C ASP A 345 -7.79 1.64 -9.74
N PHE A 346 -6.96 1.10 -10.66
CA PHE A 346 -6.02 0.04 -10.30
C PHE A 346 -5.04 0.50 -9.20
N ASN A 347 -4.46 1.69 -9.33
CA ASN A 347 -3.70 2.38 -8.29
C ASN A 347 -4.40 3.68 -7.92
N VAL A 348 -4.79 3.83 -6.67
CA VAL A 348 -5.37 5.07 -6.13
C VAL A 348 -4.49 5.57 -4.99
N PHE A 349 -4.04 6.83 -5.10
CA PHE A 349 -3.17 7.45 -4.10
C PHE A 349 -3.90 8.49 -3.24
N PHE A 350 -4.88 9.18 -3.80
CA PHE A 350 -5.63 10.24 -3.11
C PHE A 350 -7.14 10.17 -3.32
N ARG A 351 -7.61 9.91 -4.55
CA ARG A 351 -9.05 9.80 -4.85
C ARG A 351 -9.75 8.85 -3.88
N HIS A 352 -11.06 9.00 -3.72
CA HIS A 352 -11.88 8.16 -2.82
C HIS A 352 -11.41 8.21 -1.35
N ASN A 353 -10.83 9.34 -0.92
CA ASN A 353 -10.15 9.48 0.38
C ASN A 353 -9.04 8.42 0.56
N GLY A 354 -8.36 8.02 -0.52
CA GLY A 354 -7.46 6.89 -0.56
C GLY A 354 -6.25 7.00 0.37
N SER A 355 -5.85 8.23 0.72
CA SER A 355 -4.73 8.46 1.66
C SER A 355 -5.15 8.51 3.13
N TYR A 356 -6.46 8.56 3.44
CA TYR A 356 -6.96 8.59 4.80
C TYR A 356 -6.96 7.19 5.44
N PRO A 357 -6.35 7.01 6.63
CA PRO A 357 -6.27 5.70 7.29
C PRO A 357 -7.57 5.35 8.02
N TYR A 358 -8.52 4.71 7.33
CA TYR A 358 -9.78 4.30 7.90
C TYR A 358 -9.63 3.17 8.92
N TYR A 359 -10.26 3.28 10.08
CA TYR A 359 -10.32 2.21 11.07
C TYR A 359 -10.98 0.94 10.54
N SER A 360 -11.96 1.05 9.64
CA SER A 360 -12.58 -0.11 8.99
C SER A 360 -11.58 -0.95 8.21
N ASP A 361 -10.60 -0.36 7.52
CA ASP A 361 -9.56 -1.11 6.80
C ASP A 361 -8.64 -1.87 7.77
N ALA A 362 -8.36 -1.25 8.93
CA ALA A 362 -7.64 -1.90 10.02
C ALA A 362 -8.42 -3.08 10.62
N VAL A 363 -9.71 -2.89 10.87
CA VAL A 363 -10.60 -3.95 11.38
C VAL A 363 -10.69 -5.09 10.39
N TRP A 364 -10.84 -4.80 9.08
CA TRP A 364 -10.81 -5.85 8.07
C TRP A 364 -9.53 -6.69 8.14
N SER A 365 -8.37 -6.05 8.24
CA SER A 365 -7.07 -6.71 8.37
C SER A 365 -7.05 -7.68 9.56
N LEU A 366 -7.50 -7.22 10.73
CA LEU A 366 -7.59 -8.04 11.95
C LEU A 366 -8.60 -9.19 11.80
N THR A 367 -9.71 -8.99 11.09
CA THR A 367 -10.66 -10.08 10.82
C THR A 367 -10.05 -11.16 9.95
N GLN A 368 -9.24 -10.82 8.96
CA GLN A 368 -8.53 -11.81 8.17
C GLN A 368 -7.47 -12.55 8.99
N MET A 369 -6.71 -11.86 9.86
CA MET A 369 -5.80 -12.51 10.79
C MET A 369 -6.52 -13.49 11.73
N ARG A 370 -7.73 -13.16 12.20
CA ARG A 370 -8.58 -14.06 12.97
C ARG A 370 -9.09 -15.23 12.12
N ARG A 371 -9.58 -14.93 10.92
CA ARG A 371 -10.10 -15.94 9.99
C ARG A 371 -9.10 -17.04 9.70
N TRP A 372 -7.83 -16.70 9.56
CA TRP A 372 -6.76 -17.63 9.20
C TRP A 372 -5.96 -18.17 10.38
N GLY A 373 -6.33 -17.84 11.62
CA GLY A 373 -5.73 -18.40 12.83
C GLY A 373 -4.48 -17.68 13.35
N GLN A 374 -4.02 -16.58 12.74
CA GLN A 374 -2.95 -15.75 13.33
C GLN A 374 -3.39 -15.14 14.67
N ILE A 375 -4.66 -14.83 14.81
CA ILE A 375 -5.36 -14.59 16.08
C ILE A 375 -6.16 -15.86 16.36
N ASN A 376 -5.59 -16.78 17.15
CA ASN A 376 -6.19 -18.11 17.37
C ASN A 376 -7.34 -18.12 18.40
N GLU A 377 -7.55 -17.04 19.13
CA GLU A 377 -8.61 -16.91 20.12
C GLU A 377 -9.72 -15.98 19.66
N GLU A 378 -10.93 -16.20 20.16
CA GLU A 378 -12.05 -15.27 20.02
C GLU A 378 -11.68 -13.91 20.61
N LYS A 379 -12.06 -12.82 19.93
CA LYS A 379 -11.92 -11.44 20.40
C LYS A 379 -13.25 -10.72 20.29
N SER A 380 -13.53 -9.81 21.22
CA SER A 380 -14.74 -8.98 21.15
C SER A 380 -14.65 -7.95 20.01
N ASP A 381 -15.79 -7.47 19.54
CA ASP A 381 -15.83 -6.38 18.53
C ASP A 381 -15.07 -5.13 19.03
N ALA A 382 -15.19 -4.82 20.33
CA ALA A 382 -14.46 -3.73 20.96
C ALA A 382 -12.93 -3.92 20.84
N TRP A 383 -12.42 -5.13 21.01
CA TRP A 383 -10.99 -5.41 20.86
C TRP A 383 -10.47 -5.10 19.45
N PHE A 384 -11.24 -5.46 18.41
CA PHE A 384 -10.87 -5.15 17.02
C PHE A 384 -10.78 -3.64 16.79
N MET A 385 -11.78 -2.90 17.27
CA MET A 385 -11.83 -1.45 17.14
C MET A 385 -10.72 -0.74 17.94
N GLU A 386 -10.47 -1.16 19.16
CA GLU A 386 -9.40 -0.60 19.99
C GLU A 386 -8.03 -0.88 19.41
N THR A 387 -7.80 -2.08 18.85
CA THR A 387 -6.55 -2.43 18.20
C THR A 387 -6.35 -1.61 16.92
N ALA A 388 -7.41 -1.41 16.12
CA ALA A 388 -7.37 -0.54 14.95
C ALA A 388 -6.96 0.90 15.32
N LYS A 389 -7.55 1.47 16.37
CA LYS A 389 -7.26 2.84 16.86
C LYS A 389 -5.85 2.99 17.47
N LYS A 390 -5.23 1.92 17.95
CA LYS A 390 -3.84 1.94 18.41
C LYS A 390 -2.85 2.06 17.26
N VAL A 391 -3.20 1.57 16.07
CA VAL A 391 -2.32 1.51 14.90
C VAL A 391 -2.60 2.65 13.92
N TYR A 392 -3.85 2.86 13.54
CA TYR A 392 -4.20 3.92 12.60
C TYR A 392 -4.49 5.23 13.32
N ARG A 393 -3.94 6.33 12.79
CA ARG A 393 -3.96 7.66 13.41
C ARG A 393 -4.52 8.72 12.44
N PRO A 394 -5.83 8.64 12.14
CA PRO A 394 -6.50 9.65 11.31
C PRO A 394 -6.46 11.05 11.94
N ASP A 395 -6.28 11.18 13.25
CA ASP A 395 -6.09 12.45 13.95
C ASP A 395 -4.82 13.20 13.47
N ILE A 396 -3.71 12.48 13.29
CA ILE A 396 -2.45 13.08 12.75
C ILE A 396 -2.63 13.45 11.27
N TYR A 397 -3.31 12.57 10.48
CA TYR A 397 -3.64 12.89 9.09
C TYR A 397 -4.45 14.18 8.98
N MET A 398 -5.51 14.32 9.77
CA MET A 398 -6.36 15.52 9.76
C MET A 398 -5.63 16.77 10.26
N ALA A 399 -4.68 16.63 11.18
CA ALA A 399 -3.82 17.75 11.58
C ALA A 399 -2.95 18.23 10.40
N ALA A 400 -2.37 17.32 9.62
CA ALA A 400 -1.63 17.65 8.41
C ALA A 400 -2.53 18.27 7.33
N ALA A 401 -3.72 17.71 7.11
CA ALA A 401 -4.71 18.23 6.17
C ALA A 401 -5.13 19.68 6.51
N LYS A 402 -5.45 19.95 7.79
CA LYS A 402 -5.81 21.30 8.28
C LYS A 402 -4.66 22.29 8.07
N ALA A 403 -3.41 21.88 8.29
CA ALA A 403 -2.25 22.71 8.02
C ALA A 403 -2.13 23.05 6.53
N LEU A 404 -2.27 22.07 5.63
CA LEU A 404 -2.24 22.30 4.17
C LEU A 404 -3.37 23.24 3.71
N ILE A 405 -4.57 23.12 4.28
CA ILE A 405 -5.70 24.02 3.99
C ILE A 405 -5.34 25.45 4.44
N ALA A 406 -4.82 25.63 5.65
CA ALA A 406 -4.41 26.93 6.17
C ALA A 406 -3.28 27.59 5.34
N GLU A 407 -2.39 26.76 4.75
CA GLU A 407 -1.32 27.19 3.86
C GLU A 407 -1.80 27.46 2.42
N GLY A 408 -3.09 27.22 2.11
CA GLY A 408 -3.64 27.36 0.77
C GLY A 408 -3.15 26.30 -0.23
N LYS A 409 -2.55 25.20 0.25
CA LYS A 409 -2.02 24.08 -0.57
C LYS A 409 -3.05 22.99 -0.85
N ALA A 410 -4.21 23.03 -0.17
CA ALA A 410 -5.34 22.11 -0.34
C ALA A 410 -6.65 22.81 0.03
N LYS A 411 -7.79 22.18 -0.29
CA LYS A 411 -9.14 22.65 0.04
C LYS A 411 -9.78 21.71 1.07
N ALA A 412 -10.70 22.22 1.88
CA ALA A 412 -11.43 21.39 2.84
C ALA A 412 -12.22 20.27 2.17
N SER A 413 -12.71 20.49 0.93
CA SER A 413 -13.42 19.50 0.13
C SER A 413 -12.56 18.33 -0.35
N ASP A 414 -11.24 18.43 -0.24
CA ASP A 414 -10.30 17.39 -0.66
C ASP A 414 -10.16 16.27 0.38
N PHE A 415 -10.71 16.45 1.57
CA PHE A 415 -10.57 15.56 2.71
C PHE A 415 -11.92 15.08 3.26
N PRO A 416 -11.94 13.94 4.00
CA PRO A 416 -13.14 13.52 4.71
C PRO A 416 -13.68 14.63 5.62
N ALA A 417 -15.01 14.71 5.77
CA ALA A 417 -15.64 15.67 6.66
C ALA A 417 -15.26 15.39 8.13
N ASP A 418 -15.18 16.44 8.96
CA ASP A 418 -14.88 16.30 10.41
C ASP A 418 -15.89 15.40 11.16
N SER A 419 -17.10 15.21 10.60
CA SER A 419 -18.13 14.32 11.14
C SER A 419 -17.87 12.83 10.87
N GLU A 420 -16.91 12.48 10.03
CA GLU A 420 -16.59 11.07 9.76
C GLU A 420 -15.96 10.42 11.00
N THR A 421 -16.48 9.22 11.32
CA THR A 421 -16.06 8.47 12.51
C THR A 421 -14.76 7.67 12.30
N GLY A 422 -14.15 7.74 11.10
CA GLY A 422 -13.03 6.90 10.68
C GLY A 422 -13.45 5.51 10.20
N PHE A 423 -14.74 5.24 10.06
CA PHE A 423 -15.29 4.01 9.51
C PHE A 423 -15.99 4.28 8.18
N LYS A 424 -15.63 3.49 7.16
CA LYS A 424 -16.36 3.46 5.90
C LYS A 424 -17.78 2.92 6.14
N PRO A 425 -18.78 3.36 5.37
CA PRO A 425 -20.10 2.73 5.39
C PRO A 425 -20.00 1.22 5.09
N PRO A 426 -20.90 0.37 5.60
CA PRO A 426 -20.97 -1.04 5.22
C PRO A 426 -21.06 -1.19 3.70
N HIS A 427 -20.26 -2.10 3.14
CA HIS A 427 -20.20 -2.34 1.69
C HIS A 427 -19.99 -3.82 1.37
N ALA A 428 -20.32 -4.23 0.16
CA ALA A 428 -20.21 -5.62 -0.33
C ALA A 428 -19.33 -5.70 -1.58
N ASP A 429 -18.35 -4.82 -1.70
CA ASP A 429 -17.45 -4.71 -2.86
C ASP A 429 -16.32 -5.78 -2.84
N PHE A 430 -16.72 -7.03 -2.54
CA PHE A 430 -15.84 -8.20 -2.51
C PHE A 430 -16.28 -9.22 -3.55
N ILE A 431 -15.35 -10.02 -4.05
CA ILE A 431 -15.61 -11.03 -5.09
C ILE A 431 -16.70 -12.04 -4.71
N ASP A 432 -16.89 -12.31 -3.42
CA ASP A 432 -17.92 -13.21 -2.88
C ASP A 432 -19.22 -12.49 -2.48
N GLY A 433 -19.26 -11.16 -2.59
CA GLY A 433 -20.43 -10.34 -2.25
C GLY A 433 -20.77 -10.29 -0.77
N ILE A 434 -19.89 -10.75 0.11
CA ILE A 434 -20.12 -10.74 1.57
C ILE A 434 -19.96 -9.30 2.08
N ALA A 435 -21.04 -8.72 2.60
CA ALA A 435 -21.03 -7.39 3.15
C ALA A 435 -20.16 -7.30 4.41
N PHE A 436 -19.27 -6.31 4.43
CA PHE A 436 -18.42 -5.94 5.55
C PHE A 436 -18.92 -4.67 6.22
N ASP A 437 -19.06 -4.73 7.54
CA ASP A 437 -19.29 -3.60 8.44
C ASP A 437 -18.14 -3.58 9.46
N GLY A 438 -17.29 -2.57 9.39
CA GLY A 438 -16.12 -2.44 10.28
C GLY A 438 -16.48 -2.33 11.77
N THR A 439 -17.75 -2.05 12.10
CA THR A 439 -18.24 -1.99 13.48
C THR A 439 -18.73 -3.36 14.00
N LYS A 440 -18.83 -4.38 13.11
CA LYS A 440 -19.36 -5.72 13.43
C LYS A 440 -18.44 -6.84 12.93
N PRO A 441 -17.16 -6.86 13.34
CA PRO A 441 -16.18 -7.82 12.83
C PRO A 441 -16.54 -9.29 13.08
N ASN A 442 -17.12 -9.62 14.23
CA ASN A 442 -17.52 -11.00 14.54
C ASN A 442 -18.70 -11.46 13.68
N GLU A 443 -19.70 -10.59 13.42
CA GLU A 443 -20.78 -10.91 12.48
C GLU A 443 -20.23 -11.20 11.09
N TYR A 444 -19.25 -10.40 10.61
CA TYR A 444 -18.59 -10.62 9.32
C TYR A 444 -17.90 -12.00 9.26
N LEU A 445 -17.16 -12.38 10.30
CA LEU A 445 -16.48 -13.66 10.39
C LEU A 445 -17.45 -14.87 10.29
N THR A 446 -18.69 -14.76 10.76
CA THR A 446 -19.67 -15.86 10.67
C THR A 446 -20.14 -16.16 9.26
N LYS A 447 -19.99 -15.21 8.33
CA LYS A 447 -20.50 -15.31 6.94
C LYS A 447 -19.62 -16.18 6.05
N PHE A 448 -18.35 -16.43 6.43
CA PHE A 448 -17.43 -17.22 5.62
C PHE A 448 -17.67 -18.73 5.71
N LYS A 449 -17.58 -19.42 4.59
CA LYS A 449 -17.60 -20.89 4.55
C LYS A 449 -16.30 -21.50 5.09
N ILE A 450 -15.16 -20.92 4.70
CA ILE A 450 -13.80 -21.34 5.09
C ILE A 450 -13.20 -20.25 5.98
N GLY A 451 -12.78 -20.62 7.19
CA GLY A 451 -12.20 -19.71 8.19
C GLY A 451 -12.67 -20.02 9.61
N LEU A 452 -11.90 -19.58 10.61
CA LEU A 452 -12.26 -19.69 12.02
C LEU A 452 -13.39 -18.70 12.36
N LYS A 453 -14.38 -19.17 13.14
CA LYS A 453 -15.58 -18.42 13.53
C LYS A 453 -15.79 -18.50 15.03
N GLY A 454 -16.33 -17.44 15.62
CA GLY A 454 -16.69 -17.41 17.03
C GLY A 454 -15.60 -17.98 17.93
N LYS A 455 -15.93 -19.00 18.71
CA LYS A 455 -15.00 -19.67 19.64
C LYS A 455 -14.01 -20.63 18.99
N GLN A 456 -14.18 -20.94 17.71
CA GLN A 456 -13.30 -21.87 17.01
C GLN A 456 -11.83 -21.45 17.11
N LYS A 457 -10.95 -22.42 17.37
CA LYS A 457 -9.50 -22.27 17.41
C LYS A 457 -8.80 -23.49 16.84
N LEU A 458 -7.54 -23.34 16.50
CA LEU A 458 -6.68 -24.45 16.10
C LEU A 458 -5.94 -25.00 17.32
N VAL A 459 -6.00 -26.33 17.48
CA VAL A 459 -5.25 -27.05 18.50
C VAL A 459 -4.76 -28.37 17.89
N GLY A 460 -3.44 -28.54 17.81
CA GLY A 460 -2.78 -29.71 17.19
C GLY A 460 -3.21 -29.94 15.74
N GLY A 461 -3.33 -28.85 14.96
CA GLY A 461 -3.70 -28.88 13.56
C GLY A 461 -5.19 -29.13 13.28
N LYS A 462 -6.06 -29.14 14.30
CA LYS A 462 -7.49 -29.35 14.19
C LYS A 462 -8.29 -28.14 14.67
N ILE A 463 -9.38 -27.83 13.98
CA ILE A 463 -10.33 -26.81 14.45
C ILE A 463 -11.18 -27.42 15.56
N VAL A 464 -11.19 -26.76 16.72
CA VAL A 464 -12.00 -27.11 17.89
C VAL A 464 -12.81 -25.89 18.35
N GLU A 465 -13.91 -26.12 19.11
CA GLU A 465 -14.74 -25.05 19.72
C GLU A 465 -14.35 -24.79 21.17
#